data_6c6cdf1b823c6fbd0672ea853a60bde6
#
_entry.id   6c6cdf1b823c6fbd0672ea853a60bde6
#
_cell.length_a   1.000
_cell.length_b   1.000
_cell.length_c   1.000
_cell.angle_alpha   90.00
_cell.angle_beta   90.00
_cell.angle_gamma   90.00
#
_symmetry.space_group_name_H-M   'P 1'
#
loop_
_entity.id
_entity.type
_entity.pdbx_description
1 polymer ?
#
loop_
_entity_poly.entity_id
_entity_poly.type
_entity_poly.pdbx_seq_one_letter_code
_entity_poly.pdbx_strand_id
1 'polypeptide(L)'
;MKTYDYIVVGSGIAGLTAARVLSQHGKSVLLLEKATILGGSLARFRVEGIPYDVGFHFTGGFTDNADGVLDQMLGILGVRDRIRPLFFPREASHRIIFPSLNTSYTVPSGIEVIREKLKQDFPRERKGIDRYHERYRNVVEATPSLNLLGLDEFPKPISEDVITLKDVIDECVSDPMLKCLLGALCMCYGTRPNEVSFKNHCLVSYSLQETLARVEDGGDGFVDALVAVLQQGNVDIRTRTSIEQCADVRDRKVHRFVLTDGSEVSAKACIFTIHPQSILATLPKENLSKGFQNRVNDFEPSDAFFTVYGAIDSPADGGAMTLVSILPDTDLDDMLTCHAPDPVDGPMMVLRSREKDSDGHPVHTVTALEVAFVDTCKQWENTKLKRRPPEYYNYKQQRGDSIVRRMHEHIPECRDMRVIDTASSLTYRDYLHNPHGSAYGIRQKIGQFNVVGRLPLNNIYAAGQSALLPGVIGAMMSSLFVCRNLLGREVFDEYLNSKSCLSTAR
;
A
#
# COMPACT_ATOMS: atom_id res chain seq x y z
N MET A 1 -29.05 17.76 14.30
CA MET A 1 -27.75 17.09 14.05
C MET A 1 -27.97 15.58 14.05
N LYS A 2 -27.61 14.89 12.96
CA LYS A 2 -27.73 13.41 12.86
C LYS A 2 -26.61 12.75 13.68
N THR A 3 -26.96 11.68 14.41
CA THR A 3 -26.03 10.96 15.29
C THR A 3 -25.77 9.58 14.75
N TYR A 4 -24.51 9.14 14.77
CA TYR A 4 -24.06 7.80 14.39
C TYR A 4 -23.34 7.14 15.57
N ASP A 5 -23.17 5.81 15.52
CA ASP A 5 -22.26 5.16 16.44
C ASP A 5 -20.82 5.53 16.07
N TYR A 6 -20.48 5.47 14.79
CA TYR A 6 -19.14 5.75 14.31
C TYR A 6 -19.12 6.58 13.02
N ILE A 7 -18.09 7.42 12.89
CA ILE A 7 -17.71 8.05 11.63
C ILE A 7 -16.40 7.42 11.18
N VAL A 8 -16.31 7.07 9.90
CA VAL A 8 -15.06 6.61 9.24
C VAL A 8 -14.73 7.62 8.15
N VAL A 9 -13.50 8.15 8.17
CA VAL A 9 -13.02 9.17 7.21
C VAL A 9 -11.98 8.55 6.29
N GLY A 10 -12.28 8.52 5.01
CA GLY A 10 -11.53 7.88 3.94
C GLY A 10 -12.13 6.53 3.56
N SER A 11 -12.30 6.27 2.26
CA SER A 11 -12.86 5.05 1.70
C SER A 11 -11.81 4.13 1.06
N GLY A 12 -10.53 4.29 1.39
CA GLY A 12 -9.51 3.31 1.07
C GLY A 12 -9.78 1.97 1.77
N ILE A 13 -8.98 0.94 1.48
CA ILE A 13 -9.19 -0.41 2.03
C ILE A 13 -9.33 -0.42 3.56
N ALA A 14 -8.60 0.42 4.27
CA ALA A 14 -8.70 0.54 5.72
C ALA A 14 -10.08 1.06 6.16
N GLY A 15 -10.59 2.13 5.52
CA GLY A 15 -11.89 2.69 5.84
C GLY A 15 -13.05 1.76 5.51
N LEU A 16 -12.99 1.10 4.34
CA LEU A 16 -13.97 0.09 3.95
C LEU A 16 -13.97 -1.10 4.94
N THR A 17 -12.79 -1.55 5.38
CA THR A 17 -12.65 -2.61 6.40
C THR A 17 -13.27 -2.19 7.72
N ALA A 18 -12.93 -1.01 8.24
CA ALA A 18 -13.47 -0.51 9.50
C ALA A 18 -15.00 -0.36 9.45
N ALA A 19 -15.52 0.26 8.39
CA ALA A 19 -16.95 0.42 8.20
C ALA A 19 -17.68 -0.93 8.13
N ARG A 20 -17.10 -1.92 7.44
CA ARG A 20 -17.70 -3.26 7.33
C ARG A 20 -17.73 -3.98 8.65
N VAL A 21 -16.63 -4.04 9.39
CA VAL A 21 -16.55 -4.68 10.71
C VAL A 21 -17.58 -4.07 11.67
N LEU A 22 -17.63 -2.75 11.77
CA LEU A 22 -18.58 -2.06 12.64
C LEU A 22 -20.05 -2.32 12.23
N SER A 23 -20.34 -2.32 10.93
CA SER A 23 -21.68 -2.61 10.40
C SER A 23 -22.11 -4.05 10.70
N GLN A 24 -21.21 -5.03 10.63
CA GLN A 24 -21.49 -6.43 10.99
C GLN A 24 -21.86 -6.60 12.47
N HIS A 25 -21.48 -5.64 13.32
CA HIS A 25 -21.88 -5.59 14.74
C HIS A 25 -23.11 -4.69 14.98
N GLY A 26 -23.90 -4.43 13.95
CA GLY A 26 -25.14 -3.66 14.05
C GLY A 26 -24.94 -2.17 14.36
N LYS A 27 -23.73 -1.63 14.21
CA LYS A 27 -23.46 -0.22 14.46
C LYS A 27 -23.87 0.64 13.27
N SER A 28 -24.40 1.84 13.56
CA SER A 28 -24.64 2.86 12.54
C SER A 28 -23.33 3.56 12.20
N VAL A 29 -22.96 3.56 10.91
CA VAL A 29 -21.68 4.12 10.44
C VAL A 29 -21.92 5.19 9.39
N LEU A 30 -21.22 6.32 9.51
CA LEU A 30 -21.08 7.31 8.44
C LEU A 30 -19.69 7.16 7.82
N LEU A 31 -19.63 6.73 6.56
CA LEU A 31 -18.39 6.66 5.78
C LEU A 31 -18.28 7.89 4.89
N LEU A 32 -17.22 8.66 5.08
CA LEU A 32 -16.95 9.91 4.36
C LEU A 32 -15.79 9.72 3.38
N GLU A 33 -15.99 10.13 2.13
CA GLU A 33 -14.97 10.18 1.10
C GLU A 33 -14.90 11.57 0.46
N LYS A 34 -13.70 12.15 0.43
CA LYS A 34 -13.46 13.48 -0.16
C LYS A 34 -13.54 13.47 -1.68
N ALA A 35 -13.11 12.38 -2.30
CA ALA A 35 -13.15 12.20 -3.75
C ALA A 35 -14.59 11.92 -4.26
N THR A 36 -14.75 11.93 -5.58
CA THR A 36 -16.01 11.56 -6.25
C THR A 36 -16.25 10.07 -6.31
N ILE A 37 -15.18 9.28 -6.22
CA ILE A 37 -15.17 7.81 -6.27
C ILE A 37 -14.60 7.24 -4.98
N LEU A 38 -15.05 6.05 -4.62
CA LEU A 38 -14.56 5.32 -3.46
C LEU A 38 -13.27 4.56 -3.81
N GLY A 39 -12.53 4.14 -2.78
CA GLY A 39 -11.40 3.21 -2.92
C GLY A 39 -10.03 3.80 -2.58
N GLY A 40 -9.87 5.13 -2.58
CA GLY A 40 -8.54 5.72 -2.35
C GLY A 40 -7.50 5.20 -3.35
N SER A 41 -6.39 4.60 -2.87
CA SER A 41 -5.35 4.01 -3.73
C SER A 41 -5.79 2.73 -4.47
N LEU A 42 -6.90 2.10 -4.08
CA LEU A 42 -7.51 1.00 -4.85
C LEU A 42 -8.31 1.47 -6.05
N ALA A 43 -8.75 2.75 -6.06
CA ALA A 43 -9.56 3.26 -7.15
C ALA A 43 -8.84 3.12 -8.49
N ARG A 44 -9.62 2.92 -9.53
CA ARG A 44 -9.15 2.88 -10.92
C ARG A 44 -9.65 4.11 -11.68
N PHE A 45 -8.92 4.47 -12.70
CA PHE A 45 -9.35 5.48 -13.67
C PHE A 45 -9.34 4.90 -15.07
N ARG A 46 -10.04 5.56 -15.99
CA ARG A 46 -10.08 5.13 -17.39
C ARG A 46 -9.61 6.23 -18.32
N VAL A 47 -8.78 5.84 -19.29
CA VAL A 47 -8.37 6.69 -20.40
C VAL A 47 -8.63 5.91 -21.67
N GLU A 48 -9.31 6.51 -22.63
CA GLU A 48 -9.72 5.84 -23.89
C GLU A 48 -10.50 4.53 -23.63
N GLY A 49 -11.29 4.46 -22.55
CA GLY A 49 -12.01 3.25 -22.16
C GLY A 49 -11.18 2.19 -21.44
N ILE A 50 -9.84 2.30 -21.44
CA ILE A 50 -8.92 1.34 -20.83
C ILE A 50 -8.78 1.64 -19.34
N PRO A 51 -8.96 0.64 -18.44
CA PRO A 51 -8.82 0.84 -16.99
C PRO A 51 -7.37 0.73 -16.54
N TYR A 52 -6.99 1.61 -15.61
CA TYR A 52 -5.67 1.62 -14.95
C TYR A 52 -5.82 1.75 -13.45
N ASP A 53 -5.00 1.01 -12.71
CA ASP A 53 -4.94 1.12 -11.25
C ASP A 53 -4.13 2.36 -10.85
N VAL A 54 -4.60 3.08 -9.82
CA VAL A 54 -3.91 4.25 -9.28
C VAL A 54 -2.72 3.82 -8.41
N GLY A 55 -2.95 2.90 -7.46
CA GLY A 55 -1.91 2.48 -6.52
C GLY A 55 -1.95 1.00 -6.13
N PHE A 56 -2.95 0.23 -6.60
CA PHE A 56 -2.99 -1.20 -6.40
C PHE A 56 -2.52 -1.93 -7.66
N HIS A 57 -1.34 -2.51 -7.62
CA HIS A 57 -0.78 -3.20 -8.78
C HIS A 57 -0.69 -4.70 -8.57
N PHE A 58 -0.35 -5.14 -7.36
CA PHE A 58 -0.30 -6.54 -6.92
C PHE A 58 -0.33 -6.61 -5.40
N THR A 59 -0.54 -7.80 -4.87
CA THR A 59 -0.50 -8.11 -3.44
C THR A 59 -0.04 -9.54 -3.22
N GLY A 60 0.40 -9.83 -2.01
CA GLY A 60 0.52 -11.20 -1.50
C GLY A 60 -0.67 -11.57 -0.64
N GLY A 61 -0.55 -12.71 0.06
CA GLY A 61 -1.49 -13.14 1.09
C GLY A 61 -2.73 -13.88 0.59
N PHE A 62 -2.83 -14.13 -0.71
CA PHE A 62 -3.72 -15.14 -1.28
C PHE A 62 -2.98 -16.48 -1.40
N THR A 63 -3.70 -17.59 -1.23
CA THR A 63 -3.19 -18.94 -1.46
C THR A 63 -4.16 -19.75 -2.31
N ASP A 64 -3.69 -20.85 -2.90
CA ASP A 64 -4.57 -21.76 -3.67
C ASP A 64 -5.66 -22.39 -2.79
N ASN A 65 -5.36 -22.61 -1.51
CA ASN A 65 -6.29 -23.19 -0.54
C ASN A 65 -7.22 -22.13 0.08
N ALA A 66 -7.09 -20.87 -0.29
CA ALA A 66 -7.84 -19.74 0.27
C ALA A 66 -7.69 -19.59 1.81
N ASP A 67 -6.52 -19.94 2.35
CA ASP A 67 -6.17 -19.87 3.77
C ASP A 67 -5.10 -18.81 4.09
N GLY A 68 -4.67 -18.06 3.10
CA GLY A 68 -3.73 -16.96 3.27
C GLY A 68 -4.28 -15.82 4.13
N VAL A 69 -3.40 -14.97 4.64
CA VAL A 69 -3.81 -13.88 5.55
C VAL A 69 -4.84 -12.94 4.91
N LEU A 70 -4.71 -12.64 3.61
CA LEU A 70 -5.68 -11.81 2.89
C LEU A 70 -6.97 -12.55 2.63
N ASP A 71 -6.90 -13.86 2.31
CA ASP A 71 -8.08 -14.71 2.19
C ASP A 71 -8.91 -14.70 3.47
N GLN A 72 -8.25 -14.88 4.62
CA GLN A 72 -8.89 -14.86 5.94
C GLN A 72 -9.52 -13.49 6.25
N MET A 73 -8.80 -12.37 6.00
CA MET A 73 -9.34 -11.02 6.20
C MET A 73 -10.60 -10.77 5.36
N LEU A 74 -10.57 -11.15 4.09
CA LEU A 74 -11.72 -11.01 3.20
C LEU A 74 -12.88 -11.94 3.58
N GLY A 75 -12.56 -13.13 4.11
CA GLY A 75 -13.53 -14.07 4.68
C GLY A 75 -14.26 -13.48 5.88
N ILE A 76 -13.53 -12.87 6.82
CA ILE A 76 -14.08 -12.16 7.98
C ILE A 76 -15.04 -11.06 7.52
N LEU A 77 -14.68 -10.29 6.48
CA LEU A 77 -15.53 -9.23 5.94
C LEU A 77 -16.72 -9.77 5.13
N GLY A 78 -16.74 -11.07 4.81
CA GLY A 78 -17.80 -11.73 4.03
C GLY A 78 -17.76 -11.38 2.54
N VAL A 79 -16.57 -11.14 1.98
CA VAL A 79 -16.38 -10.75 0.58
C VAL A 79 -15.38 -11.63 -0.18
N ARG A 80 -14.78 -12.67 0.47
CA ARG A 80 -13.75 -13.48 -0.18
C ARG A 80 -14.21 -14.11 -1.49
N ASP A 81 -15.41 -14.64 -1.53
CA ASP A 81 -15.98 -15.32 -2.70
C ASP A 81 -16.30 -14.36 -3.88
N ARG A 82 -16.25 -13.06 -3.63
CA ARG A 82 -16.48 -12.00 -4.64
C ARG A 82 -15.18 -11.51 -5.27
N ILE A 83 -14.03 -11.91 -4.73
CA ILE A 83 -12.72 -11.42 -5.14
C ILE A 83 -11.92 -12.59 -5.70
N ARG A 84 -11.57 -12.50 -6.99
CA ARG A 84 -10.83 -13.54 -7.71
C ARG A 84 -9.36 -13.16 -7.84
N PRO A 85 -8.44 -13.86 -7.15
CA PRO A 85 -7.00 -13.64 -7.34
C PRO A 85 -6.55 -14.20 -8.70
N LEU A 86 -5.62 -13.49 -9.33
CA LEU A 86 -4.91 -13.85 -10.55
C LEU A 86 -3.44 -13.97 -10.19
N PHE A 87 -2.95 -15.20 -10.04
CA PHE A 87 -1.58 -15.45 -9.61
C PHE A 87 -0.58 -15.20 -10.73
N PHE A 88 0.57 -14.64 -10.38
CA PHE A 88 1.74 -14.63 -11.25
C PHE A 88 2.33 -16.05 -11.39
N PRO A 89 3.05 -16.34 -12.50
CA PRO A 89 3.71 -17.64 -12.66
C PRO A 89 4.62 -17.95 -11.47
N ARG A 90 4.44 -19.10 -10.83
CA ARG A 90 5.16 -19.44 -9.58
C ARG A 90 6.67 -19.56 -9.75
N GLU A 91 7.11 -20.07 -10.88
CA GLU A 91 8.55 -20.24 -11.18
C GLU A 91 9.21 -18.91 -11.56
N ALA A 92 8.43 -17.90 -11.93
CA ALA A 92 8.89 -16.61 -12.42
C ALA A 92 7.93 -15.48 -12.02
N SER A 93 7.68 -15.36 -10.72
CA SER A 93 6.74 -14.35 -10.20
C SER A 93 7.26 -12.91 -10.39
N HIS A 94 8.57 -12.75 -10.38
CA HIS A 94 9.22 -11.46 -10.56
C HIS A 94 10.58 -11.64 -11.28
N ARG A 95 10.82 -10.88 -12.34
CA ARG A 95 12.11 -10.79 -13.02
C ARG A 95 12.80 -9.47 -12.68
N ILE A 96 14.05 -9.51 -12.22
CA ILE A 96 14.85 -8.32 -11.91
C ILE A 96 15.98 -8.23 -12.92
N ILE A 97 16.09 -7.12 -13.63
CA ILE A 97 17.11 -6.85 -14.65
C ILE A 97 18.11 -5.86 -14.06
N PHE A 98 19.39 -6.17 -14.20
CA PHE A 98 20.52 -5.34 -13.79
C PHE A 98 21.30 -4.90 -15.05
N PRO A 99 20.98 -3.75 -15.65
CA PRO A 99 21.66 -3.26 -16.84
C PRO A 99 23.17 -3.10 -16.65
N SER A 100 23.61 -2.57 -15.51
CA SER A 100 25.04 -2.38 -15.19
C SER A 100 25.86 -3.72 -15.19
N LEU A 101 25.19 -4.82 -14.86
CA LEU A 101 25.79 -6.15 -14.84
C LEU A 101 25.50 -6.96 -16.13
N ASN A 102 24.72 -6.41 -17.06
CA ASN A 102 24.22 -7.08 -18.24
C ASN A 102 23.63 -8.48 -17.93
N THR A 103 22.81 -8.54 -16.85
CA THR A 103 22.21 -9.78 -16.36
C THR A 103 20.79 -9.59 -15.86
N SER A 104 20.08 -10.69 -15.63
CA SER A 104 18.79 -10.67 -14.98
C SER A 104 18.64 -11.85 -14.02
N TYR A 105 17.80 -11.68 -13.01
CA TYR A 105 17.49 -12.71 -12.03
C TYR A 105 15.97 -12.94 -11.96
N THR A 106 15.57 -14.20 -12.03
CA THR A 106 14.17 -14.60 -11.90
C THR A 106 13.90 -15.10 -10.49
N VAL A 107 12.97 -14.44 -9.80
CA VAL A 107 12.56 -14.78 -8.46
C VAL A 107 11.28 -15.63 -8.54
N PRO A 108 11.26 -16.85 -8.00
CA PRO A 108 10.06 -17.66 -7.87
C PRO A 108 9.19 -17.19 -6.70
N SER A 109 7.98 -17.75 -6.55
CA SER A 109 7.16 -17.64 -5.35
C SER A 109 7.51 -18.72 -4.32
N GLY A 110 7.35 -18.39 -3.03
CA GLY A 110 7.61 -19.27 -1.90
C GLY A 110 8.97 -19.00 -1.24
N ILE A 111 8.98 -18.62 0.04
CA ILE A 111 10.19 -18.21 0.77
C ILE A 111 11.26 -19.31 0.76
N GLU A 112 10.85 -20.57 1.00
CA GLU A 112 11.80 -21.69 1.00
C GLU A 112 12.29 -21.99 -0.44
N VAL A 113 11.45 -21.80 -1.47
CA VAL A 113 11.86 -21.96 -2.87
C VAL A 113 12.88 -20.88 -3.25
N ILE A 114 12.62 -19.63 -2.86
CA ILE A 114 13.56 -18.52 -3.04
C ILE A 114 14.88 -18.81 -2.35
N ARG A 115 14.86 -19.25 -1.08
CA ARG A 115 16.04 -19.59 -0.30
C ARG A 115 16.91 -20.65 -0.99
N GLU A 116 16.31 -21.76 -1.40
CA GLU A 116 17.06 -22.85 -2.04
C GLU A 116 17.63 -22.41 -3.41
N LYS A 117 16.86 -21.63 -4.18
CA LYS A 117 17.36 -21.06 -5.43
C LYS A 117 18.56 -20.12 -5.20
N LEU A 118 18.47 -19.23 -4.23
CA LEU A 118 19.58 -18.33 -3.88
C LEU A 118 20.83 -19.13 -3.47
N LYS A 119 20.69 -20.22 -2.70
CA LYS A 119 21.81 -21.08 -2.32
C LYS A 119 22.44 -21.83 -3.50
N GLN A 120 21.66 -22.15 -4.54
CA GLN A 120 22.15 -22.74 -5.78
C GLN A 120 22.93 -21.71 -6.60
N ASP A 121 22.39 -20.52 -6.76
CA ASP A 121 22.93 -19.47 -7.62
C ASP A 121 24.12 -18.73 -6.97
N PHE A 122 24.15 -18.66 -5.62
CA PHE A 122 25.22 -18.05 -4.82
C PHE A 122 25.89 -19.06 -3.87
N PRO A 123 26.63 -20.09 -4.40
CA PRO A 123 27.11 -21.19 -3.58
C PRO A 123 28.13 -20.78 -2.50
N ARG A 124 28.80 -19.63 -2.65
CA ARG A 124 29.75 -19.11 -1.65
C ARG A 124 29.02 -18.45 -0.46
N GLU A 125 27.75 -18.05 -0.64
CA GLU A 125 26.94 -17.33 0.34
C GLU A 125 25.95 -18.23 1.10
N ARG A 126 25.95 -19.55 0.87
CA ARG A 126 24.96 -20.51 1.42
C ARG A 126 24.70 -20.33 2.92
N LYS A 127 25.78 -20.20 3.72
CA LYS A 127 25.64 -20.04 5.18
C LYS A 127 25.02 -18.69 5.54
N GLY A 128 25.34 -17.66 4.79
CA GLY A 128 24.75 -16.31 4.98
C GLY A 128 23.29 -16.29 4.62
N ILE A 129 22.89 -16.93 3.51
CA ILE A 129 21.50 -17.06 3.08
C ILE A 129 20.69 -17.81 4.14
N ASP A 130 21.21 -18.93 4.67
CA ASP A 130 20.54 -19.68 5.74
C ASP A 130 20.34 -18.82 7.00
N ARG A 131 21.38 -18.08 7.42
CA ARG A 131 21.31 -17.17 8.57
C ARG A 131 20.30 -16.03 8.37
N TYR A 132 20.23 -15.42 7.18
CA TYR A 132 19.25 -14.39 6.85
C TYR A 132 17.83 -14.95 6.95
N HIS A 133 17.55 -16.10 6.34
CA HIS A 133 16.22 -16.70 6.35
C HIS A 133 15.80 -17.24 7.73
N GLU A 134 16.75 -17.68 8.55
CA GLU A 134 16.49 -18.04 9.95
C GLU A 134 16.03 -16.81 10.75
N ARG A 135 16.73 -15.68 10.64
CA ARG A 135 16.30 -14.42 11.29
C ARG A 135 14.93 -13.96 10.77
N TYR A 136 14.72 -14.07 9.47
CA TYR A 136 13.44 -13.73 8.83
C TYR A 136 12.30 -14.58 9.39
N ARG A 137 12.48 -15.88 9.49
CA ARG A 137 11.50 -16.82 10.08
C ARG A 137 11.22 -16.47 11.53
N ASN A 138 12.20 -16.18 12.33
CA ASN A 138 12.03 -15.80 13.73
C ASN A 138 11.16 -14.55 13.88
N VAL A 139 11.28 -13.56 13.00
CA VAL A 139 10.40 -12.37 12.98
C VAL A 139 8.95 -12.76 12.66
N VAL A 140 8.75 -13.61 11.65
CA VAL A 140 7.40 -14.05 11.24
C VAL A 140 6.72 -14.83 12.36
N GLU A 141 7.42 -15.79 12.98
CA GLU A 141 6.92 -16.60 14.09
C GLU A 141 6.63 -15.77 15.35
N ALA A 142 7.42 -14.73 15.60
CA ALA A 142 7.21 -13.80 16.70
C ALA A 142 6.04 -12.80 16.45
N THR A 143 5.38 -12.87 15.28
CA THR A 143 4.31 -11.95 14.89
C THR A 143 3.00 -12.71 14.59
N PRO A 144 2.27 -13.20 15.63
CA PRO A 144 1.08 -14.03 15.46
C PRO A 144 -0.03 -13.36 14.64
N SER A 145 -0.08 -12.01 14.62
CA SER A 145 -1.06 -11.24 13.85
C SER A 145 -0.98 -11.46 12.33
N LEU A 146 0.12 -11.97 11.79
CA LEU A 146 0.20 -12.38 10.38
C LEU A 146 -0.75 -13.52 10.01
N ASN A 147 -1.26 -14.25 11.00
CA ASN A 147 -2.28 -15.29 10.83
C ASN A 147 -3.62 -14.92 11.47
N LEU A 148 -3.85 -13.64 11.76
CA LEU A 148 -5.00 -13.11 12.52
C LEU A 148 -5.18 -13.76 13.92
N LEU A 149 -4.29 -14.66 14.29
CA LEU A 149 -4.16 -15.20 15.64
C LEU A 149 -3.39 -14.16 16.48
N GLY A 150 -3.69 -14.02 17.75
CA GLY A 150 -2.93 -13.10 18.63
C GLY A 150 -3.06 -11.62 18.27
N LEU A 151 -4.14 -11.20 17.62
CA LEU A 151 -4.51 -9.77 17.54
C LEU A 151 -4.67 -9.15 18.93
N ASP A 152 -4.68 -9.98 19.94
CA ASP A 152 -4.79 -9.66 21.35
C ASP A 152 -3.45 -9.37 22.03
N GLU A 153 -2.36 -9.82 21.47
CA GLU A 153 -1.04 -9.57 22.01
C GLU A 153 -0.43 -8.33 21.33
N PHE A 154 -0.01 -7.36 22.14
CA PHE A 154 0.91 -6.36 21.64
C PHE A 154 2.19 -7.08 21.22
N PRO A 155 2.69 -6.87 20.00
CA PRO A 155 3.94 -7.45 19.57
C PRO A 155 5.03 -7.15 20.60
N LYS A 156 5.66 -8.17 21.16
CA LYS A 156 6.79 -7.95 22.06
C LYS A 156 7.93 -7.32 21.25
N PRO A 157 8.60 -6.27 21.78
CA PRO A 157 9.78 -5.74 21.13
C PRO A 157 10.84 -6.83 20.96
N ILE A 158 11.38 -6.93 19.76
CA ILE A 158 12.49 -7.82 19.43
C ILE A 158 13.67 -6.99 18.90
N SER A 159 14.87 -7.57 18.86
CA SER A 159 16.08 -6.88 18.37
C SER A 159 15.89 -6.34 16.94
N GLU A 160 15.15 -7.05 16.14
CA GLU A 160 14.83 -6.73 14.75
C GLU A 160 13.94 -5.48 14.56
N ASP A 161 13.38 -4.93 15.64
CA ASP A 161 12.68 -3.64 15.63
C ASP A 161 13.63 -2.44 15.47
N VAL A 162 14.88 -2.60 15.91
CA VAL A 162 15.86 -1.50 16.02
C VAL A 162 17.13 -1.70 15.20
N ILE A 163 17.25 -2.82 14.48
CA ILE A 163 18.34 -3.06 13.53
C ILE A 163 17.81 -2.82 12.10
N THR A 164 18.62 -2.20 11.26
CA THR A 164 18.23 -1.92 9.89
C THR A 164 18.24 -3.18 9.01
N LEU A 165 17.43 -3.19 7.96
CA LEU A 165 17.51 -4.23 6.92
C LEU A 165 18.92 -4.33 6.35
N LYS A 166 19.55 -3.16 6.07
CA LYS A 166 20.92 -3.10 5.55
C LYS A 166 21.91 -3.81 6.47
N ASP A 167 21.87 -3.52 7.76
CA ASP A 167 22.81 -4.14 8.72
C ASP A 167 22.66 -5.66 8.75
N VAL A 168 21.43 -6.18 8.73
CA VAL A 168 21.19 -7.62 8.70
C VAL A 168 21.68 -8.26 7.41
N ILE A 169 21.46 -7.62 6.26
CA ILE A 169 21.96 -8.11 4.96
C ILE A 169 23.48 -8.11 4.97
N ASP A 170 24.13 -7.03 5.41
CA ASP A 170 25.58 -6.88 5.42
C ASP A 170 26.28 -7.87 6.38
N GLU A 171 25.64 -8.20 7.51
CA GLU A 171 26.10 -9.25 8.43
C GLU A 171 25.98 -10.66 7.82
N CYS A 172 25.01 -10.88 6.96
CA CYS A 172 24.71 -12.21 6.44
C CYS A 172 25.48 -12.55 5.16
N VAL A 173 25.52 -11.63 4.20
CA VAL A 173 26.03 -11.88 2.84
C VAL A 173 26.95 -10.76 2.36
N SER A 174 27.83 -11.08 1.40
CA SER A 174 28.82 -10.15 0.86
C SER A 174 28.62 -9.80 -0.62
N ASP A 175 27.98 -10.68 -1.39
CA ASP A 175 27.75 -10.47 -2.84
C ASP A 175 26.79 -9.28 -3.08
N PRO A 176 27.17 -8.26 -3.87
CA PRO A 176 26.36 -7.06 -4.07
C PRO A 176 25.02 -7.34 -4.73
N MET A 177 24.96 -8.23 -5.71
CA MET A 177 23.72 -8.58 -6.39
C MET A 177 22.77 -9.31 -5.44
N LEU A 178 23.29 -10.24 -4.61
CA LEU A 178 22.51 -10.93 -3.61
C LEU A 178 21.96 -9.96 -2.55
N LYS A 179 22.76 -8.99 -2.09
CA LYS A 179 22.30 -7.93 -1.17
C LYS A 179 21.14 -7.17 -1.77
N CYS A 180 21.26 -6.77 -3.03
CA CYS A 180 20.18 -6.07 -3.74
C CYS A 180 18.93 -6.95 -3.86
N LEU A 181 19.06 -8.23 -4.22
CA LEU A 181 17.92 -9.16 -4.32
C LEU A 181 17.17 -9.30 -2.99
N LEU A 182 17.89 -9.41 -1.86
CA LEU A 182 17.28 -9.52 -0.53
C LEU A 182 16.55 -8.24 -0.10
N GLY A 183 16.99 -7.08 -0.57
CA GLY A 183 16.41 -5.77 -0.24
C GLY A 183 15.40 -5.23 -1.26
N ALA A 184 15.29 -5.81 -2.47
CA ALA A 184 14.57 -5.20 -3.62
C ALA A 184 13.11 -4.84 -3.32
N LEU A 185 12.44 -5.56 -2.40
CA LEU A 185 11.06 -5.26 -2.01
C LEU A 185 10.91 -3.95 -1.20
N CYS A 186 12.00 -3.23 -0.87
CA CYS A 186 11.95 -1.89 -0.31
C CYS A 186 11.16 -0.91 -1.18
N MET A 187 11.19 -1.08 -2.49
CA MET A 187 10.38 -0.30 -3.43
C MET A 187 8.87 -0.46 -3.21
N CYS A 188 8.43 -1.59 -2.61
CA CYS A 188 7.01 -1.86 -2.33
C CYS A 188 6.47 -1.16 -1.07
N TYR A 189 7.32 -0.43 -0.34
CA TYR A 189 6.91 0.35 0.84
C TYR A 189 7.64 1.69 0.98
N GLY A 190 8.47 2.06 -0.01
CA GLY A 190 9.03 3.40 -0.18
C GLY A 190 9.95 3.86 0.95
N THR A 191 10.85 2.98 1.42
CA THR A 191 11.83 3.28 2.47
C THR A 191 13.12 2.53 2.19
N ARG A 192 14.26 3.17 2.40
CA ARG A 192 15.59 2.62 2.12
C ARG A 192 15.98 1.49 3.07
N PRO A 193 16.83 0.52 2.65
CA PRO A 193 17.35 -0.54 3.50
C PRO A 193 18.05 -0.04 4.78
N ASN A 194 18.76 1.09 4.71
CA ASN A 194 19.46 1.68 5.86
C ASN A 194 18.54 2.46 6.84
N GLU A 195 17.27 2.60 6.54
CA GLU A 195 16.30 3.31 7.37
C GLU A 195 15.22 2.40 7.96
N VAL A 196 14.78 1.40 7.20
CA VAL A 196 13.72 0.47 7.63
C VAL A 196 14.25 -0.55 8.61
N SER A 197 13.46 -0.90 9.64
CA SER A 197 13.80 -2.02 10.51
C SER A 197 13.68 -3.35 9.75
N PHE A 198 14.54 -4.31 10.08
CA PHE A 198 14.47 -5.65 9.53
C PHE A 198 13.10 -6.29 9.75
N LYS A 199 12.51 -6.08 10.93
CA LYS A 199 11.15 -6.54 11.23
C LYS A 199 10.10 -5.98 10.26
N ASN A 200 10.06 -4.67 10.04
CA ASN A 200 9.09 -4.07 9.12
C ASN A 200 9.26 -4.62 7.69
N HIS A 201 10.50 -4.80 7.24
CA HIS A 201 10.78 -5.46 5.96
C HIS A 201 10.19 -6.86 5.91
N CYS A 202 10.44 -7.71 6.92
CA CYS A 202 9.90 -9.06 6.99
C CYS A 202 8.37 -9.07 6.93
N LEU A 203 7.70 -8.20 7.70
CA LEU A 203 6.24 -8.14 7.77
C LEU A 203 5.58 -7.73 6.45
N VAL A 204 6.18 -6.79 5.72
CA VAL A 204 5.64 -6.36 4.42
C VAL A 204 5.99 -7.37 3.32
N SER A 205 7.21 -7.89 3.30
CA SER A 205 7.69 -8.77 2.24
C SER A 205 7.20 -10.21 2.34
N TYR A 206 6.81 -10.69 3.53
CA TYR A 206 6.39 -12.07 3.78
C TYR A 206 5.33 -12.55 2.79
N SER A 207 4.20 -11.87 2.76
CA SER A 207 3.09 -12.25 1.89
C SER A 207 3.43 -12.13 0.40
N LEU A 208 4.27 -11.15 0.02
CA LEU A 208 4.71 -10.95 -1.37
C LEU A 208 5.68 -12.03 -1.84
N GLN A 209 6.51 -12.56 -0.94
CA GLN A 209 7.44 -13.65 -1.26
C GLN A 209 6.74 -15.01 -1.32
N GLU A 210 5.73 -15.24 -0.46
CA GLU A 210 4.96 -16.49 -0.49
C GLU A 210 4.13 -16.61 -1.78
N THR A 211 3.40 -15.57 -2.12
CA THR A 211 2.57 -15.55 -3.33
C THR A 211 2.47 -14.14 -3.89
N LEU A 212 2.42 -14.03 -5.18
CA LEU A 212 2.18 -12.76 -5.84
C LEU A 212 0.94 -12.88 -6.72
N ALA A 213 -0.03 -11.98 -6.52
CA ALA A 213 -1.28 -11.98 -7.25
C ALA A 213 -1.77 -10.56 -7.57
N ARG A 214 -2.49 -10.44 -8.65
CA ARG A 214 -3.46 -9.37 -8.88
C ARG A 214 -4.84 -9.84 -8.48
N VAL A 215 -5.83 -8.97 -8.62
CA VAL A 215 -7.24 -9.29 -8.48
C VAL A 215 -7.93 -8.98 -9.81
N GLU A 216 -8.88 -9.80 -10.22
CA GLU A 216 -9.73 -9.50 -11.37
C GLU A 216 -10.41 -8.14 -11.14
N ASP A 217 -10.44 -7.29 -12.16
CA ASP A 217 -10.85 -5.88 -12.09
C ASP A 217 -9.97 -5.00 -11.18
N GLY A 218 -8.74 -5.42 -10.87
CA GLY A 218 -7.77 -4.65 -10.13
C GLY A 218 -8.28 -4.18 -8.75
N GLY A 219 -8.02 -2.92 -8.41
CA GLY A 219 -8.49 -2.36 -7.15
C GLY A 219 -10.00 -2.23 -7.03
N ASP A 220 -10.72 -2.05 -8.16
CA ASP A 220 -12.19 -1.99 -8.17
C ASP A 220 -12.80 -3.31 -7.66
N GLY A 221 -12.16 -4.47 -7.91
CA GLY A 221 -12.62 -5.75 -7.38
C GLY A 221 -12.77 -5.77 -5.85
N PHE A 222 -11.86 -5.11 -5.13
CA PHE A 222 -12.00 -4.94 -3.67
C PHE A 222 -13.09 -3.93 -3.30
N VAL A 223 -13.11 -2.80 -4.00
CA VAL A 223 -14.03 -1.69 -3.68
C VAL A 223 -15.46 -2.13 -3.90
N ASP A 224 -15.78 -2.71 -5.06
CA ASP A 224 -17.12 -3.14 -5.42
C ASP A 224 -17.62 -4.24 -4.50
N ALA A 225 -16.78 -5.23 -4.17
CA ALA A 225 -17.12 -6.29 -3.24
C ALA A 225 -17.49 -5.75 -1.85
N LEU A 226 -16.69 -4.81 -1.30
CA LEU A 226 -16.92 -4.22 0.01
C LEU A 226 -18.11 -3.26 0.01
N VAL A 227 -18.23 -2.40 -1.01
CA VAL A 227 -19.36 -1.46 -1.12
C VAL A 227 -20.69 -2.19 -1.23
N ALA A 228 -20.75 -3.28 -2.01
CA ALA A 228 -21.96 -4.08 -2.15
C ALA A 228 -22.48 -4.65 -0.81
N VAL A 229 -21.57 -5.05 0.09
CA VAL A 229 -21.99 -5.54 1.42
C VAL A 229 -22.23 -4.42 2.43
N LEU A 230 -21.58 -3.26 2.27
CA LEU A 230 -21.83 -2.06 3.09
C LEU A 230 -23.22 -1.47 2.81
N GLN A 231 -23.65 -1.46 1.55
CA GLN A 231 -24.99 -0.98 1.13
C GLN A 231 -26.13 -1.82 1.71
N GLN A 232 -25.87 -3.08 2.06
CA GLN A 232 -26.82 -3.96 2.73
C GLN A 232 -26.88 -3.77 4.25
N GLY A 233 -25.93 -3.00 4.80
CA GLY A 233 -25.80 -2.74 6.23
C GLY A 233 -26.27 -1.34 6.63
N ASN A 234 -26.11 -1.00 7.91
CA ASN A 234 -26.45 0.32 8.45
C ASN A 234 -25.29 1.32 8.23
N VAL A 235 -24.93 1.56 6.96
CA VAL A 235 -23.83 2.45 6.57
C VAL A 235 -24.34 3.54 5.65
N ASP A 236 -24.17 4.81 6.07
CA ASP A 236 -24.41 6.00 5.25
C ASP A 236 -23.07 6.35 4.54
N ILE A 237 -23.02 6.25 3.23
CA ILE A 237 -21.81 6.54 2.43
C ILE A 237 -21.98 7.89 1.75
N ARG A 238 -21.05 8.82 2.01
CA ARG A 238 -21.04 10.14 1.37
C ARG A 238 -19.73 10.42 0.68
N THR A 239 -19.79 10.58 -0.62
CA THR A 239 -18.66 11.06 -1.45
C THR A 239 -18.66 12.59 -1.50
N ARG A 240 -17.59 13.19 -1.99
CA ARG A 240 -17.33 14.63 -2.05
C ARG A 240 -17.50 15.33 -0.69
N THR A 241 -17.33 14.57 0.39
CA THR A 241 -17.56 15.05 1.75
C THR A 241 -16.46 14.54 2.67
N SER A 242 -15.97 15.40 3.54
CA SER A 242 -14.98 15.07 4.57
C SER A 242 -15.28 15.85 5.84
N ILE A 243 -14.53 15.57 6.91
CA ILE A 243 -14.54 16.44 8.09
C ILE A 243 -13.70 17.67 7.78
N GLU A 244 -14.30 18.84 7.95
CA GLU A 244 -13.62 20.12 7.90
C GLU A 244 -13.02 20.46 9.27
N GLN A 245 -13.82 20.24 10.35
CA GLN A 245 -13.41 20.55 11.70
C GLN A 245 -14.04 19.62 12.74
N CYS A 246 -13.21 19.18 13.69
CA CYS A 246 -13.67 18.58 14.95
C CYS A 246 -13.92 19.70 15.97
N ALA A 247 -15.14 19.85 16.43
CA ALA A 247 -15.58 20.96 17.26
C ALA A 247 -16.25 20.49 18.57
N ASP A 248 -16.52 21.43 19.47
CA ASP A 248 -17.17 21.17 20.76
C ASP A 248 -16.45 20.07 21.55
N VAL A 249 -15.22 20.34 21.95
CA VAL A 249 -14.40 19.41 22.75
C VAL A 249 -14.70 19.60 24.23
N ARG A 250 -15.23 18.54 24.85
CA ARG A 250 -15.48 18.48 26.31
C ARG A 250 -14.97 17.14 26.83
N ASP A 251 -14.37 17.10 27.99
CA ASP A 251 -13.79 15.89 28.63
C ASP A 251 -12.85 15.10 27.70
N ARG A 252 -12.06 15.83 26.88
CA ARG A 252 -11.19 15.29 25.83
C ARG A 252 -11.94 14.44 24.79
N LYS A 253 -13.20 14.74 24.51
CA LYS A 253 -14.02 14.12 23.46
C LYS A 253 -14.55 15.18 22.52
N VAL A 254 -14.57 14.88 21.25
CA VAL A 254 -15.22 15.66 20.19
C VAL A 254 -16.71 15.30 20.19
N HIS A 255 -17.58 16.29 20.35
CA HIS A 255 -19.03 16.10 20.35
C HIS A 255 -19.71 16.52 19.06
N ARG A 256 -19.00 17.32 18.23
CA ARG A 256 -19.52 17.82 16.96
C ARG A 256 -18.47 17.76 15.88
N PHE A 257 -18.87 17.21 14.73
CA PHE A 257 -18.06 17.15 13.52
C PHE A 257 -18.71 18.01 12.46
N VAL A 258 -18.02 19.04 11.98
CA VAL A 258 -18.44 19.90 10.89
C VAL A 258 -17.92 19.30 9.59
N LEU A 259 -18.80 19.07 8.63
CA LEU A 259 -18.46 18.49 7.34
C LEU A 259 -18.23 19.59 6.29
N THR A 260 -17.51 19.26 5.23
CA THR A 260 -17.17 20.19 4.14
C THR A 260 -18.36 20.69 3.33
N ASP A 261 -19.54 20.06 3.46
CA ASP A 261 -20.82 20.53 2.91
C ASP A 261 -21.58 21.47 3.86
N GLY A 262 -20.99 21.83 5.00
CA GLY A 262 -21.58 22.68 6.04
C GLY A 262 -22.53 21.94 6.98
N SER A 263 -22.83 20.66 6.77
CA SER A 263 -23.65 19.88 7.69
C SER A 263 -22.88 19.50 8.95
N GLU A 264 -23.62 19.25 10.03
CA GLU A 264 -23.05 18.85 11.32
C GLU A 264 -23.57 17.48 11.72
N VAL A 265 -22.65 16.63 12.24
CA VAL A 265 -22.96 15.30 12.73
C VAL A 265 -22.29 15.06 14.08
N SER A 266 -22.77 14.05 14.82
CA SER A 266 -22.14 13.57 16.05
C SER A 266 -21.92 12.05 15.98
N ALA A 267 -20.93 11.55 16.72
CA ALA A 267 -20.67 10.12 16.84
C ALA A 267 -20.00 9.77 18.17
N LYS A 268 -20.15 8.52 18.59
CA LYS A 268 -19.44 7.97 19.77
C LYS A 268 -17.93 8.00 19.56
N ALA A 269 -17.47 7.66 18.34
CA ALA A 269 -16.06 7.79 17.94
C ALA A 269 -15.92 8.02 16.43
N CYS A 270 -14.76 8.57 16.05
CA CYS A 270 -14.36 8.81 14.67
C CYS A 270 -13.04 8.11 14.37
N ILE A 271 -12.98 7.37 13.27
CA ILE A 271 -11.80 6.67 12.76
C ILE A 271 -11.32 7.39 11.50
N PHE A 272 -10.15 7.96 11.55
CA PHE A 272 -9.49 8.54 10.40
C PHE A 272 -8.59 7.50 9.74
N THR A 273 -8.75 7.26 8.44
CA THR A 273 -7.91 6.36 7.63
C THR A 273 -7.14 7.12 6.55
N ILE A 274 -6.92 8.40 6.80
CA ILE A 274 -6.23 9.36 5.93
C ILE A 274 -4.84 9.69 6.48
N HIS A 275 -4.08 10.50 5.73
CA HIS A 275 -2.72 10.88 6.13
C HIS A 275 -2.69 11.62 7.49
N PRO A 276 -1.74 11.34 8.40
CA PRO A 276 -1.69 11.94 9.74
C PRO A 276 -1.70 13.47 9.77
N GLN A 277 -0.99 14.13 8.86
CA GLN A 277 -1.02 15.60 8.74
C GLN A 277 -2.41 16.13 8.36
N SER A 278 -3.14 15.39 7.51
CA SER A 278 -4.53 15.72 7.17
C SER A 278 -5.46 15.54 8.36
N ILE A 279 -5.23 14.52 9.20
CA ILE A 279 -5.95 14.36 10.48
C ILE A 279 -5.69 15.57 11.38
N LEU A 280 -4.41 15.90 11.58
CA LEU A 280 -4.01 17.03 12.43
C LEU A 280 -4.64 18.35 12.01
N ALA A 281 -4.85 18.56 10.70
CA ALA A 281 -5.48 19.76 10.17
C ALA A 281 -6.97 19.92 10.58
N THR A 282 -7.67 18.81 10.88
CA THR A 282 -9.08 18.82 11.28
C THR A 282 -9.28 18.92 12.80
N LEU A 283 -8.23 18.62 13.58
CA LEU A 283 -8.31 18.58 15.04
C LEU A 283 -8.08 19.97 15.67
N PRO A 284 -8.78 20.31 16.77
CA PRO A 284 -8.57 21.56 17.48
C PRO A 284 -7.21 21.56 18.17
N LYS A 285 -6.29 22.37 17.66
CA LYS A 285 -4.87 22.40 18.05
C LYS A 285 -4.66 22.74 19.51
N GLU A 286 -5.53 23.56 20.09
CA GLU A 286 -5.54 23.97 21.50
C GLU A 286 -5.75 22.78 22.47
N ASN A 287 -6.35 21.70 22.00
CA ASN A 287 -6.60 20.50 22.78
C ASN A 287 -5.49 19.43 22.63
N LEU A 288 -4.46 19.74 21.86
CA LEU A 288 -3.35 18.82 21.54
C LEU A 288 -2.04 19.34 22.11
N SER A 289 -1.22 18.44 22.67
CA SER A 289 0.13 18.83 23.11
C SER A 289 1.01 19.26 21.92
N LYS A 290 1.89 20.23 22.13
CA LYS A 290 2.88 20.65 21.11
C LYS A 290 3.74 19.49 20.64
N GLY A 291 4.11 18.57 21.55
CA GLY A 291 4.91 17.38 21.20
C GLY A 291 4.19 16.47 20.22
N PHE A 292 2.85 16.27 20.37
CA PHE A 292 2.08 15.50 19.40
C PHE A 292 2.00 16.21 18.05
N GLN A 293 1.74 17.52 18.05
CA GLN A 293 1.65 18.33 16.83
C GLN A 293 2.98 18.30 16.06
N ASN A 294 4.11 18.52 16.75
CA ASN A 294 5.43 18.48 16.14
C ASN A 294 5.72 17.10 15.56
N ARG A 295 5.51 16.02 16.35
CA ARG A 295 5.72 14.65 15.85
C ARG A 295 4.97 14.36 14.55
N VAL A 296 3.72 14.79 14.43
CA VAL A 296 2.92 14.56 13.21
C VAL A 296 3.41 15.42 12.04
N ASN A 297 3.82 16.67 12.31
CA ASN A 297 4.36 17.55 11.28
C ASN A 297 5.75 17.11 10.79
N ASP A 298 6.54 16.46 11.65
CA ASP A 298 7.89 15.98 11.35
C ASP A 298 7.90 14.63 10.59
N PHE A 299 6.73 14.02 10.34
CA PHE A 299 6.66 12.80 9.55
C PHE A 299 7.13 13.06 8.11
N GLU A 300 8.15 12.33 7.71
CA GLU A 300 8.66 12.37 6.34
C GLU A 300 7.74 11.58 5.40
N PRO A 301 7.47 12.06 4.18
CA PRO A 301 6.76 11.28 3.19
C PRO A 301 7.59 10.08 2.72
N SER A 302 6.93 8.96 2.42
CA SER A 302 7.56 7.88 1.68
C SER A 302 7.90 8.32 0.26
N ASP A 303 8.66 7.50 -0.46
CA ASP A 303 8.92 7.73 -1.88
C ASP A 303 7.60 7.81 -2.67
N ALA A 304 7.66 8.50 -3.80
CA ALA A 304 6.59 8.59 -4.78
C ALA A 304 6.96 7.76 -6.01
N PHE A 305 6.09 7.79 -7.02
CA PHE A 305 6.38 7.23 -8.32
C PHE A 305 6.13 8.25 -9.43
N PHE A 306 6.93 8.15 -10.48
CA PHE A 306 6.54 8.61 -11.80
C PHE A 306 6.04 7.39 -12.59
N THR A 307 4.83 7.49 -13.13
CA THR A 307 4.17 6.35 -13.76
C THR A 307 3.89 6.61 -15.23
N VAL A 308 4.20 5.61 -16.06
CA VAL A 308 3.78 5.56 -17.46
C VAL A 308 2.72 4.47 -17.60
N TYR A 309 1.58 4.83 -18.13
CA TYR A 309 0.49 3.93 -18.47
C TYR A 309 0.47 3.69 -19.98
N GLY A 310 0.42 2.46 -20.39
CA GLY A 310 0.43 2.07 -21.80
C GLY A 310 -0.48 0.89 -22.12
N ALA A 311 -0.70 0.65 -23.39
CA ALA A 311 -1.43 -0.49 -23.91
C ALA A 311 -0.68 -1.15 -25.07
N ILE A 312 -0.85 -2.47 -25.21
CA ILE A 312 -0.33 -3.28 -26.33
C ILE A 312 -1.52 -3.96 -26.99
N ASP A 313 -1.74 -3.68 -28.27
CA ASP A 313 -2.89 -4.21 -29.00
C ASP A 313 -2.76 -5.71 -29.30
N SER A 314 -1.56 -6.16 -29.67
CA SER A 314 -1.27 -7.55 -30.06
C SER A 314 0.05 -8.03 -29.48
N PRO A 315 0.09 -8.45 -28.21
CA PRO A 315 1.33 -8.88 -27.57
C PRO A 315 1.86 -10.18 -28.20
N ALA A 316 3.13 -10.20 -28.60
CA ALA A 316 3.78 -11.31 -29.27
C ALA A 316 3.85 -12.59 -28.40
N ASP A 317 3.82 -12.45 -27.06
CA ASP A 317 3.87 -13.54 -26.09
C ASP A 317 2.47 -13.99 -25.60
N GLY A 318 1.39 -13.60 -26.30
CA GLY A 318 0.02 -13.91 -25.90
C GLY A 318 -0.47 -13.08 -24.69
N GLY A 319 0.31 -12.10 -24.23
CA GLY A 319 -0.08 -11.16 -23.16
C GLY A 319 -0.08 -11.77 -21.77
N ALA A 320 0.93 -12.58 -21.47
CA ALA A 320 1.13 -13.11 -20.12
C ALA A 320 1.28 -11.98 -19.09
N MET A 321 0.69 -12.17 -17.92
CA MET A 321 0.89 -11.27 -16.78
C MET A 321 2.32 -11.42 -16.27
N THR A 322 3.05 -10.30 -16.19
CA THR A 322 4.45 -10.29 -15.74
C THR A 322 4.76 -9.10 -14.86
N LEU A 323 5.65 -9.30 -13.90
CA LEU A 323 6.28 -8.24 -13.12
C LEU A 323 7.78 -8.25 -13.41
N VAL A 324 8.30 -7.12 -13.86
CA VAL A 324 9.71 -6.92 -14.17
C VAL A 324 10.21 -5.68 -13.45
N SER A 325 11.31 -5.78 -12.70
CA SER A 325 12.04 -4.60 -12.21
C SER A 325 13.28 -4.35 -13.04
N ILE A 326 13.61 -3.10 -13.30
CA ILE A 326 14.88 -2.66 -13.86
C ILE A 326 15.59 -1.87 -12.78
N LEU A 327 16.69 -2.41 -12.29
CA LEU A 327 17.54 -1.81 -11.26
C LEU A 327 18.86 -1.38 -11.90
N PRO A 328 19.11 -0.07 -12.05
CA PRO A 328 20.29 0.44 -12.72
C PRO A 328 21.60 -0.03 -12.09
N ASP A 329 21.60 -0.21 -10.76
CA ASP A 329 22.73 -0.65 -9.96
C ASP A 329 22.32 -1.72 -8.94
N THR A 330 23.25 -2.14 -8.08
CA THR A 330 23.03 -3.05 -6.96
C THR A 330 22.96 -2.37 -5.60
N ASP A 331 23.31 -1.08 -5.50
CA ASP A 331 23.19 -0.29 -4.27
C ASP A 331 21.77 0.33 -4.15
N LEU A 332 20.91 -0.34 -3.39
CA LEU A 332 19.55 0.11 -3.17
C LEU A 332 19.47 1.42 -2.37
N ASP A 333 20.38 1.65 -1.43
CA ASP A 333 20.37 2.89 -0.63
C ASP A 333 20.69 4.09 -1.51
N ASP A 334 21.65 3.95 -2.43
CA ASP A 334 21.97 4.99 -3.39
C ASP A 334 20.84 5.21 -4.39
N MET A 335 20.33 4.15 -5.01
CA MET A 335 19.21 4.23 -5.96
C MET A 335 17.93 4.81 -5.37
N LEU A 336 17.68 4.63 -4.08
CA LEU A 336 16.51 5.15 -3.35
C LEU A 336 16.81 6.47 -2.60
N THR A 337 17.93 7.12 -2.90
CA THR A 337 18.27 8.45 -2.40
C THR A 337 18.05 9.49 -3.50
N CYS A 338 17.43 10.61 -3.15
CA CYS A 338 17.25 11.73 -4.07
C CYS A 338 18.59 12.43 -4.32
N HIS A 339 19.15 12.25 -5.50
CA HIS A 339 20.27 13.04 -5.99
C HIS A 339 19.73 14.15 -6.90
N ALA A 340 19.85 15.39 -6.50
CA ALA A 340 19.44 16.53 -7.33
C ALA A 340 20.53 16.88 -8.36
N PRO A 341 20.19 17.19 -9.61
CA PRO A 341 18.89 17.12 -10.22
C PRO A 341 18.41 15.66 -10.42
N ASP A 342 17.10 15.47 -10.51
CA ASP A 342 16.40 14.20 -10.62
C ASP A 342 17.18 13.14 -11.43
N PRO A 343 17.46 11.94 -10.87
CA PRO A 343 18.17 10.90 -11.59
C PRO A 343 17.40 10.52 -12.86
N VAL A 344 18.10 10.49 -13.97
CA VAL A 344 17.50 10.22 -15.29
C VAL A 344 17.09 8.75 -15.42
N ASP A 345 17.71 7.86 -14.64
CA ASP A 345 17.55 6.40 -14.73
C ASP A 345 17.35 5.76 -13.33
N GLY A 346 16.21 6.08 -12.69
CA GLY A 346 15.86 5.50 -11.39
C GLY A 346 15.41 4.02 -11.48
N PRO A 347 15.37 3.31 -10.34
CA PRO A 347 14.82 1.95 -10.29
C PRO A 347 13.33 1.98 -10.62
N MET A 348 12.86 1.01 -11.42
CA MET A 348 11.47 0.95 -11.83
C MET A 348 10.92 -0.48 -11.82
N MET A 349 9.60 -0.58 -11.64
CA MET A 349 8.82 -1.80 -11.82
C MET A 349 7.91 -1.64 -13.04
N VAL A 350 7.82 -2.68 -13.85
CA VAL A 350 6.94 -2.75 -15.02
C VAL A 350 6.01 -3.94 -14.84
N LEU A 351 4.73 -3.63 -14.78
CA LEU A 351 3.66 -4.61 -14.70
C LEU A 351 2.95 -4.69 -16.05
N ARG A 352 2.79 -5.90 -16.56
CA ARG A 352 1.90 -6.19 -17.70
C ARG A 352 0.72 -7.00 -17.21
N SER A 353 -0.49 -6.63 -17.61
CA SER A 353 -1.71 -7.36 -17.26
C SER A 353 -2.72 -7.35 -18.40
N ARG A 354 -3.69 -8.25 -18.29
CA ARG A 354 -4.82 -8.33 -19.22
C ARG A 354 -6.06 -7.80 -18.53
N GLU A 355 -6.67 -6.80 -19.13
CA GLU A 355 -7.84 -6.10 -18.62
C GLU A 355 -9.00 -6.19 -19.66
N LYS A 356 -10.13 -5.57 -19.31
CA LYS A 356 -11.24 -5.35 -20.25
C LYS A 356 -11.48 -3.85 -20.40
N ASP A 357 -11.60 -3.38 -21.62
CA ASP A 357 -12.01 -2.00 -21.89
C ASP A 357 -13.48 -1.74 -21.52
N SER A 358 -13.98 -0.53 -21.80
CA SER A 358 -15.37 -0.15 -21.51
C SER A 358 -16.40 -0.94 -22.30
N ASP A 359 -16.01 -1.52 -23.44
CA ASP A 359 -16.87 -2.32 -24.31
C ASP A 359 -16.75 -3.82 -24.00
N GLY A 360 -15.91 -4.18 -23.02
CA GLY A 360 -15.68 -5.57 -22.59
C GLY A 360 -14.65 -6.32 -23.43
N HIS A 361 -13.96 -5.68 -24.37
CA HIS A 361 -12.91 -6.31 -25.15
C HIS A 361 -11.62 -6.46 -24.34
N PRO A 362 -10.86 -7.54 -24.54
CA PRO A 362 -9.59 -7.73 -23.88
C PRO A 362 -8.57 -6.69 -24.35
N VAL A 363 -7.86 -6.07 -23.41
CA VAL A 363 -6.77 -5.13 -23.66
C VAL A 363 -5.59 -5.51 -22.77
N HIS A 364 -4.37 -5.40 -23.31
CA HIS A 364 -3.15 -5.65 -22.57
C HIS A 364 -2.57 -4.34 -22.09
N THR A 365 -2.55 -4.13 -20.79
CA THR A 365 -2.05 -2.91 -20.16
C THR A 365 -0.61 -3.08 -19.69
N VAL A 366 0.11 -1.97 -19.73
CA VAL A 366 1.47 -1.83 -19.17
C VAL A 366 1.46 -0.67 -18.20
N THR A 367 1.93 -0.90 -16.98
CA THR A 367 2.14 0.14 -15.98
C THR A 367 3.60 0.11 -15.55
N ALA A 368 4.35 1.15 -15.88
CA ALA A 368 5.73 1.32 -15.43
C ALA A 368 5.78 2.36 -14.33
N LEU A 369 6.32 1.96 -13.17
CA LEU A 369 6.42 2.73 -11.94
C LEU A 369 7.90 2.97 -11.65
N GLU A 370 8.40 4.14 -11.96
CA GLU A 370 9.76 4.53 -11.59
C GLU A 370 9.74 5.25 -10.25
N VAL A 371 10.64 4.89 -9.34
CA VAL A 371 10.78 5.59 -8.07
C VAL A 371 11.09 7.06 -8.32
N ALA A 372 10.31 7.92 -7.72
CA ALA A 372 10.45 9.36 -7.78
C ALA A 372 10.40 9.95 -6.37
N PHE A 373 11.03 11.12 -6.22
CA PHE A 373 11.08 11.79 -4.93
C PHE A 373 10.09 12.96 -4.95
N VAL A 374 9.42 13.18 -3.82
CA VAL A 374 8.43 14.27 -3.70
C VAL A 374 9.06 15.63 -3.98
N ASP A 375 10.34 15.80 -3.67
CA ASP A 375 11.08 17.06 -3.87
C ASP A 375 11.32 17.40 -5.35
N THR A 376 11.32 16.43 -6.26
CA THR A 376 11.55 16.68 -7.70
C THR A 376 10.47 17.55 -8.32
N CYS A 377 9.25 17.51 -7.79
CA CYS A 377 8.14 18.34 -8.25
C CYS A 377 7.87 19.56 -7.36
N LYS A 378 8.71 19.83 -6.35
CA LYS A 378 8.50 20.88 -5.34
C LYS A 378 8.33 22.27 -5.93
N GLN A 379 9.07 22.60 -6.98
CA GLN A 379 8.96 23.88 -7.68
C GLN A 379 7.56 24.15 -8.25
N TRP A 380 6.75 23.11 -8.49
CA TRP A 380 5.38 23.22 -8.98
C TRP A 380 4.31 22.89 -7.91
N GLU A 381 4.70 22.71 -6.64
CA GLU A 381 3.78 22.28 -5.59
C GLU A 381 2.58 23.22 -5.38
N ASN A 382 2.78 24.52 -5.56
CA ASN A 382 1.74 25.54 -5.42
C ASN A 382 0.87 25.73 -6.68
N THR A 383 1.06 24.89 -7.70
CA THR A 383 0.26 24.93 -8.92
C THR A 383 -0.98 24.04 -8.81
N LYS A 384 -2.03 24.36 -9.56
CA LYS A 384 -3.29 23.62 -9.58
C LYS A 384 -3.33 22.60 -10.71
N LEU A 385 -4.02 21.49 -10.48
CA LEU A 385 -4.35 20.51 -11.51
C LEU A 385 -4.89 21.17 -12.78
N LYS A 386 -4.41 20.75 -13.95
CA LYS A 386 -4.75 21.29 -15.29
C LYS A 386 -4.38 22.77 -15.53
N ARG A 387 -3.67 23.41 -14.60
CA ARG A 387 -3.21 24.81 -14.70
C ARG A 387 -1.73 24.95 -14.36
N ARG A 388 -0.93 23.90 -14.65
CA ARG A 388 0.52 23.92 -14.44
C ARG A 388 1.24 24.56 -15.61
N PRO A 389 2.44 25.12 -15.39
CA PRO A 389 3.20 25.77 -16.43
C PRO A 389 3.74 24.77 -17.48
N PRO A 390 4.10 25.23 -18.70
CA PRO A 390 4.63 24.36 -19.75
C PRO A 390 5.83 23.52 -19.34
N GLU A 391 6.71 24.05 -18.49
CA GLU A 391 7.91 23.38 -17.98
C GLU A 391 7.57 22.08 -17.23
N TYR A 392 6.44 22.06 -16.53
CA TYR A 392 5.96 20.84 -15.87
C TYR A 392 5.56 19.76 -16.89
N TYR A 393 4.90 20.13 -17.97
CA TYR A 393 4.51 19.17 -19.01
C TYR A 393 5.72 18.69 -19.80
N ASN A 394 6.71 19.57 -20.04
CA ASN A 394 8.00 19.20 -20.64
C ASN A 394 8.74 18.18 -19.75
N TYR A 395 8.78 18.42 -18.43
CA TYR A 395 9.34 17.47 -17.47
C TYR A 395 8.64 16.12 -17.56
N LYS A 396 7.30 16.10 -17.55
CA LYS A 396 6.54 14.85 -17.67
C LYS A 396 6.86 14.09 -18.97
N GLN A 397 6.96 14.80 -20.07
CA GLN A 397 7.28 14.21 -21.37
C GLN A 397 8.69 13.61 -21.38
N GLN A 398 9.69 14.36 -20.98
CA GLN A 398 11.08 13.89 -20.93
C GLN A 398 11.26 12.68 -20.03
N ARG A 399 10.60 12.69 -18.87
CA ARG A 399 10.65 11.56 -17.93
C ARG A 399 9.94 10.32 -18.51
N GLY A 400 8.77 10.51 -19.08
CA GLY A 400 8.04 9.44 -19.76
C GLY A 400 8.83 8.80 -20.89
N ASP A 401 9.44 9.62 -21.74
CA ASP A 401 10.27 9.16 -22.87
C ASP A 401 11.49 8.35 -22.39
N SER A 402 12.14 8.78 -21.28
CA SER A 402 13.24 8.02 -20.68
C SER A 402 12.80 6.65 -20.17
N ILE A 403 11.66 6.57 -19.48
CA ILE A 403 11.11 5.30 -18.99
C ILE A 403 10.78 4.37 -20.16
N VAL A 404 10.09 4.87 -21.18
CA VAL A 404 9.71 4.08 -22.37
C VAL A 404 10.94 3.57 -23.10
N ARG A 405 11.96 4.40 -23.31
CA ARG A 405 13.23 4.00 -23.94
C ARG A 405 13.87 2.82 -23.20
N ARG A 406 14.02 2.89 -21.87
CA ARG A 406 14.61 1.82 -21.06
C ARG A 406 13.73 0.54 -21.05
N MET A 407 12.41 0.68 -21.06
CA MET A 407 11.51 -0.44 -21.22
C MET A 407 11.72 -1.14 -22.57
N HIS A 408 11.78 -0.41 -23.67
CA HIS A 408 12.01 -0.97 -25.00
C HIS A 408 13.38 -1.65 -25.13
N GLU A 409 14.39 -1.14 -24.44
CA GLU A 409 15.72 -1.70 -24.41
C GLU A 409 15.78 -3.03 -23.65
N HIS A 410 15.13 -3.14 -22.50
CA HIS A 410 15.29 -4.24 -21.56
C HIS A 410 14.11 -5.22 -21.53
N ILE A 411 12.93 -4.82 -22.02
CA ILE A 411 11.70 -5.63 -22.03
C ILE A 411 11.16 -5.67 -23.46
N PRO A 412 11.67 -6.61 -24.29
CA PRO A 412 11.25 -6.70 -25.70
C PRO A 412 9.73 -6.81 -25.91
N GLU A 413 9.02 -7.40 -24.96
CA GLU A 413 7.58 -7.58 -24.96
C GLU A 413 6.77 -6.26 -24.85
N CYS A 414 7.46 -5.16 -24.50
CA CYS A 414 6.86 -3.82 -24.41
C CYS A 414 7.17 -2.92 -25.61
N ARG A 415 7.88 -3.40 -26.66
CA ARG A 415 8.31 -2.55 -27.79
C ARG A 415 7.17 -1.90 -28.57
N ASP A 416 6.07 -2.60 -28.68
CA ASP A 416 4.89 -2.11 -29.42
C ASP A 416 3.88 -1.40 -28.52
N MET A 417 4.32 -1.00 -27.31
CA MET A 417 3.48 -0.29 -26.37
C MET A 417 3.15 1.13 -26.85
N ARG A 418 1.89 1.45 -26.87
CA ARG A 418 1.38 2.82 -27.02
C ARG A 418 1.26 3.47 -25.65
N VAL A 419 1.86 4.63 -25.44
CA VAL A 419 1.71 5.41 -24.21
C VAL A 419 0.31 6.04 -24.19
N ILE A 420 -0.39 5.87 -23.08
CA ILE A 420 -1.76 6.37 -22.87
C ILE A 420 -1.76 7.61 -21.98
N ASP A 421 -1.04 7.57 -20.87
CA ASP A 421 -0.93 8.71 -19.93
C ASP A 421 0.32 8.57 -19.06
N THR A 422 0.64 9.65 -18.34
CA THR A 422 1.69 9.65 -17.34
C THR A 422 1.22 10.31 -16.04
N ALA A 423 1.76 9.89 -14.89
CA ALA A 423 1.49 10.50 -13.60
C ALA A 423 2.79 10.83 -12.87
N SER A 424 2.85 12.01 -12.25
CA SER A 424 3.92 12.43 -11.33
C SER A 424 3.42 12.41 -9.88
N SER A 425 4.30 12.67 -8.92
CA SER A 425 3.93 12.85 -7.51
C SER A 425 2.80 13.88 -7.32
N LEU A 426 2.79 14.97 -8.09
CA LEU A 426 1.70 15.97 -8.04
C LEU A 426 0.37 15.43 -8.59
N THR A 427 0.39 14.49 -9.52
CA THR A 427 -0.83 13.81 -9.99
C THR A 427 -1.43 12.99 -8.84
N TYR A 428 -0.61 12.18 -8.18
CA TYR A 428 -1.04 11.39 -7.02
C TYR A 428 -1.54 12.27 -5.88
N ARG A 429 -0.83 13.37 -5.56
CA ARG A 429 -1.26 14.35 -4.55
C ARG A 429 -2.68 14.87 -4.83
N ASP A 430 -2.93 15.27 -6.04
CA ASP A 430 -4.18 15.94 -6.40
C ASP A 430 -5.37 14.97 -6.45
N TYR A 431 -5.16 13.71 -6.87
CA TYR A 431 -6.23 12.71 -6.97
C TYR A 431 -6.43 11.90 -5.69
N LEU A 432 -5.35 11.55 -4.96
CA LEU A 432 -5.44 10.77 -3.73
C LEU A 432 -5.53 11.64 -2.47
N HIS A 433 -5.38 12.96 -2.63
CA HIS A 433 -5.36 13.91 -1.50
C HIS A 433 -4.30 13.57 -0.45
N ASN A 434 -3.24 12.86 -0.85
CA ASN A 434 -2.13 12.54 0.01
C ASN A 434 -1.11 13.70 -0.03
N PRO A 435 -0.78 14.33 1.11
CA PRO A 435 0.23 15.37 1.15
C PRO A 435 1.52 14.89 0.45
N HIS A 436 2.15 15.77 -0.33
CA HIS A 436 3.38 15.49 -1.07
C HIS A 436 3.26 14.50 -2.23
N GLY A 437 2.16 13.73 -2.35
CA GLY A 437 1.99 12.70 -3.40
C GLY A 437 2.82 11.44 -3.17
N SER A 438 3.20 11.17 -1.93
CA SER A 438 3.88 9.93 -1.56
C SER A 438 2.99 8.70 -1.79
N ALA A 439 3.60 7.58 -2.20
CA ALA A 439 2.87 6.37 -2.55
C ALA A 439 2.32 5.62 -1.33
N TYR A 440 3.10 5.59 -0.25
CA TYR A 440 2.83 4.79 0.95
C TYR A 440 2.54 5.63 2.19
N GLY A 441 2.22 6.91 2.01
CA GLY A 441 1.97 7.85 3.11
C GLY A 441 3.26 8.29 3.78
N ILE A 442 3.47 7.93 5.04
CA ILE A 442 4.69 8.28 5.77
C ILE A 442 5.78 7.22 5.61
N ARG A 443 7.04 7.65 5.67
CA ARG A 443 8.20 6.77 5.60
C ARG A 443 8.30 5.90 6.87
N GLN A 444 8.50 4.60 6.70
CA GLN A 444 8.59 3.63 7.80
C GLN A 444 10.04 3.45 8.23
N LYS A 445 10.55 4.30 9.12
CA LYS A 445 11.95 4.25 9.55
C LYS A 445 12.12 3.99 11.05
N ILE A 446 13.26 3.44 11.43
CA ILE A 446 13.64 3.22 12.83
C ILE A 446 13.56 4.54 13.60
N GLY A 447 13.04 4.47 14.83
CA GLY A 447 12.88 5.63 15.70
C GLY A 447 11.65 6.50 15.40
N GLN A 448 10.90 6.22 14.31
CA GLN A 448 9.63 6.89 14.04
C GLN A 448 8.46 6.09 14.64
N PHE A 449 7.69 6.74 15.50
CA PHE A 449 6.49 6.14 16.09
C PHE A 449 5.26 6.62 15.35
N ASN A 450 4.68 5.74 14.54
CA ASN A 450 3.47 6.02 13.78
C ASN A 450 2.29 6.31 14.69
N VAL A 451 1.27 6.94 14.12
CA VAL A 451 0.04 7.30 14.84
C VAL A 451 -1.02 6.24 14.53
N VAL A 452 -1.17 5.27 15.42
CA VAL A 452 -2.14 4.16 15.30
C VAL A 452 -3.04 4.07 16.53
N GLY A 453 -4.30 3.70 16.34
CA GLY A 453 -5.27 3.56 17.42
C GLY A 453 -5.75 4.89 17.96
N ARG A 454 -5.97 4.97 19.27
CA ARG A 454 -6.53 6.17 19.92
C ARG A 454 -5.57 7.34 19.92
N LEU A 455 -6.03 8.48 19.43
CA LEU A 455 -5.32 9.76 19.44
C LEU A 455 -5.47 10.48 20.80
N PRO A 456 -4.85 11.68 20.97
CA PRO A 456 -4.97 12.44 22.22
C PRO A 456 -6.40 12.79 22.65
N LEU A 457 -7.36 12.86 21.71
CA LEU A 457 -8.78 12.98 22.01
C LEU A 457 -9.42 11.60 22.13
N ASN A 458 -10.17 11.35 23.21
CA ASN A 458 -10.58 10.03 23.65
C ASN A 458 -11.47 9.25 22.67
N ASN A 459 -12.16 9.92 21.76
CA ASN A 459 -13.01 9.31 20.75
C ASN A 459 -12.51 9.50 19.32
N ILE A 460 -11.24 9.84 19.14
CA ILE A 460 -10.59 9.98 17.84
C ILE A 460 -9.54 8.88 17.68
N TYR A 461 -9.59 8.19 16.55
CA TYR A 461 -8.72 7.05 16.23
C TYR A 461 -8.10 7.23 14.86
N ALA A 462 -6.93 6.65 14.66
CA ALA A 462 -6.23 6.58 13.38
C ALA A 462 -5.99 5.13 12.97
N ALA A 463 -6.23 4.83 11.70
CA ALA A 463 -5.91 3.57 11.02
C ALA A 463 -5.38 3.87 9.61
N GLY A 464 -5.06 2.85 8.83
CA GLY A 464 -4.59 2.97 7.45
C GLY A 464 -3.10 2.74 7.28
N GLN A 465 -2.62 2.90 6.05
CA GLN A 465 -1.24 2.60 5.66
C GLN A 465 -0.18 3.42 6.41
N SER A 466 -0.50 4.65 6.79
CA SER A 466 0.40 5.51 7.59
C SER A 466 0.33 5.22 9.09
N ALA A 467 -0.62 4.41 9.54
CA ALA A 467 -0.81 4.11 10.96
C ALA A 467 0.01 2.90 11.40
N LEU A 468 -0.04 1.79 10.66
CA LEU A 468 0.67 0.55 11.02
C LEU A 468 1.75 0.23 9.98
N LEU A 469 1.36 -0.37 8.87
CA LEU A 469 2.22 -0.76 7.76
C LEU A 469 1.52 -0.44 6.43
N PRO A 470 2.27 -0.14 5.37
CA PRO A 470 1.72 0.10 4.05
C PRO A 470 1.20 -1.19 3.40
N GLY A 471 0.54 -1.03 2.26
CA GLY A 471 -0.07 -2.11 1.49
C GLY A 471 -1.46 -2.50 1.99
N VAL A 472 -2.13 -3.38 1.23
CA VAL A 472 -3.53 -3.80 1.50
C VAL A 472 -3.63 -4.46 2.87
N ILE A 473 -2.79 -5.45 3.16
CA ILE A 473 -2.81 -6.22 4.41
C ILE A 473 -2.52 -5.32 5.61
N GLY A 474 -1.47 -4.50 5.56
CA GLY A 474 -1.11 -3.60 6.66
C GLY A 474 -2.20 -2.57 6.97
N ALA A 475 -2.83 -2.01 5.92
CA ALA A 475 -3.92 -1.06 6.07
C ALA A 475 -5.19 -1.72 6.66
N MET A 476 -5.57 -2.92 6.20
CA MET A 476 -6.69 -3.68 6.77
C MET A 476 -6.43 -4.05 8.24
N MET A 477 -5.22 -4.57 8.53
CA MET A 477 -4.82 -4.96 9.89
C MET A 477 -4.95 -3.81 10.89
N SER A 478 -4.51 -2.61 10.49
CA SER A 478 -4.63 -1.42 11.34
C SER A 478 -6.09 -1.12 11.73
N SER A 479 -7.03 -1.34 10.80
CA SER A 479 -8.46 -1.16 11.05
C SER A 479 -9.06 -2.24 11.94
N LEU A 480 -8.60 -3.50 11.81
CA LEU A 480 -9.00 -4.59 12.71
C LEU A 480 -8.58 -4.29 14.15
N PHE A 481 -7.33 -3.81 14.38
CA PHE A 481 -6.87 -3.38 15.70
C PHE A 481 -7.73 -2.25 16.30
N VAL A 482 -8.08 -1.25 15.49
CA VAL A 482 -8.94 -0.14 15.94
C VAL A 482 -10.34 -0.63 16.27
N CYS A 483 -10.94 -1.45 15.40
CA CYS A 483 -12.28 -2.01 15.63
C CYS A 483 -12.33 -2.89 16.88
N ARG A 484 -11.30 -3.70 17.12
CA ARG A 484 -11.18 -4.51 18.35
C ARG A 484 -11.16 -3.65 19.61
N ASN A 485 -10.43 -2.54 19.57
CA ASN A 485 -10.41 -1.59 20.70
C ASN A 485 -11.79 -0.94 20.94
N LEU A 486 -12.53 -0.63 19.87
CA LEU A 486 -13.84 0.03 19.93
C LEU A 486 -14.98 -0.90 20.33
N LEU A 487 -14.96 -2.14 19.87
CA LEU A 487 -16.01 -3.14 20.15
C LEU A 487 -15.80 -3.89 21.47
N GLY A 488 -14.57 -3.87 21.97
CA GLY A 488 -14.14 -4.67 23.11
C GLY A 488 -13.53 -6.00 22.66
N ARG A 489 -12.53 -6.46 23.42
CA ARG A 489 -11.72 -7.64 23.12
C ARG A 489 -12.57 -8.91 22.96
N GLU A 490 -13.37 -9.23 23.96
CA GLU A 490 -14.16 -10.46 23.98
C GLU A 490 -15.11 -10.55 22.78
N VAL A 491 -15.86 -9.48 22.51
CA VAL A 491 -16.80 -9.40 21.38
C VAL A 491 -16.10 -9.58 20.04
N PHE A 492 -14.92 -9.00 19.90
CA PHE A 492 -14.17 -9.09 18.64
C PHE A 492 -13.50 -10.45 18.46
N ASP A 493 -12.98 -11.05 19.52
CA ASP A 493 -12.34 -12.37 19.47
C ASP A 493 -13.38 -13.47 19.19
N GLU A 494 -14.59 -13.39 19.80
CA GLU A 494 -15.72 -14.26 19.45
C GLU A 494 -16.12 -14.11 17.97
N TYR A 495 -16.14 -12.88 17.46
CA TYR A 495 -16.42 -12.62 16.05
C TYR A 495 -15.38 -13.27 15.12
N LEU A 496 -14.09 -13.12 15.38
CA LEU A 496 -13.04 -13.77 14.60
C LEU A 496 -13.18 -15.30 14.63
N ASN A 497 -13.38 -15.88 15.80
CA ASN A 497 -13.55 -17.33 15.97
C ASN A 497 -14.78 -17.85 15.21
N SER A 498 -15.90 -17.15 15.25
CA SER A 498 -17.11 -17.52 14.52
C SER A 498 -16.94 -17.54 13.01
N LYS A 499 -16.04 -16.69 12.49
CA LYS A 499 -15.75 -16.57 11.05
C LYS A 499 -14.67 -17.53 10.58
N SER A 500 -13.66 -17.82 11.41
CA SER A 500 -12.62 -18.81 11.10
C SER A 500 -13.16 -20.24 11.06
N CYS A 501 -14.13 -20.59 11.89
CA CYS A 501 -14.82 -21.89 11.82
C CYS A 501 -15.62 -22.10 10.51
N LEU A 502 -16.04 -21.02 9.84
CA LEU A 502 -16.73 -21.11 8.55
C LEU A 502 -15.77 -21.40 7.38
N SER A 503 -14.48 -21.12 7.52
CA SER A 503 -13.46 -21.41 6.49
C SER A 503 -12.96 -22.85 6.51
N THR A 504 -13.07 -23.54 7.64
CA THR A 504 -12.65 -24.96 7.80
C THR A 504 -13.76 -25.99 7.51
N ALA A 505 -14.99 -25.51 7.25
CA ALA A 505 -16.17 -26.36 7.02
C ALA A 505 -16.62 -26.41 5.54
N ARG A 506 -15.78 -25.96 4.59
CA ARG A 506 -16.08 -26.05 3.13
C ARG A 506 -15.02 -26.83 2.38
#